data_bb69f2566c9c0c1d59a5b0740bbf9676
#
_entry.id   bb69f2566c9c0c1d59a5b0740bbf9676
#
_cell.length_a   1.000
_cell.length_b   1.000
_cell.length_c   1.000
_cell.angle_alpha   90.00
_cell.angle_beta   90.00
_cell.angle_gamma   90.00
#
_symmetry.space_group_name_H-M   'P 1'
#
loop_
_entity.id
_entity.type
_entity.pdbx_description
1 polymer ?
#
loop_
_entity_poly.entity_id
_entity_poly.type
_entity_poly.pdbx_seq_one_letter_code
_entity_poly.pdbx_strand_id
1 'polypeptide(L)'
;MTRSLYTKFLLGYLVFGLLGFIFIATMSSEITYQYLLEEKSDSLYDEANLLASTYSDIYQGKNISLSTANPQLQAVATYLKAQAWVINQKGSVVAETAPASHIGTAIDGFDPTVAGNRSYMTGRFFGMFDKDMLSVIAPITGNFNTYGYVVIHM
;
A
#
# COMPACT_ATOMS: atom_id res chain seq x y z
N MET A 1 -9.33 10.64 59.40
CA MET A 1 -9.10 11.82 58.59
C MET A 1 -10.22 11.93 57.55
N THR A 2 -11.19 12.79 57.77
CA THR A 2 -12.27 13.07 56.80
C THR A 2 -11.71 13.95 55.67
N ARG A 3 -11.39 13.34 54.56
CA ARG A 3 -11.09 14.12 53.35
C ARG A 3 -12.30 15.00 53.04
N SER A 4 -12.06 16.30 52.96
CA SER A 4 -13.09 17.29 52.66
C SER A 4 -13.91 16.86 51.45
N LEU A 5 -15.22 17.05 51.47
CA LEU A 5 -16.14 16.75 50.38
C LEU A 5 -15.64 17.40 49.05
N TYR A 6 -15.07 18.57 49.16
CA TYR A 6 -14.43 19.30 48.06
C TYR A 6 -13.30 18.51 47.38
N THR A 7 -12.42 17.82 48.19
CA THR A 7 -11.31 17.06 47.63
C THR A 7 -11.83 15.81 46.85
N LYS A 8 -12.94 15.23 47.28
CA LYS A 8 -13.56 14.09 46.58
C LYS A 8 -14.15 14.53 45.21
N PHE A 9 -14.83 15.68 45.19
CA PHE A 9 -15.34 16.24 43.93
C PHE A 9 -14.21 16.67 42.97
N LEU A 10 -13.18 17.31 43.49
CA LEU A 10 -12.02 17.70 42.67
C LEU A 10 -11.33 16.48 42.05
N LEU A 11 -11.14 15.41 42.85
CA LEU A 11 -10.58 14.16 42.35
C LEU A 11 -11.47 13.52 41.28
N GLY A 12 -12.80 13.52 41.49
CA GLY A 12 -13.76 13.01 40.52
C GLY A 12 -13.67 13.74 39.17
N TYR A 13 -13.62 15.08 39.18
CA TYR A 13 -13.46 15.87 37.98
C TYR A 13 -12.13 15.63 37.27
N LEU A 14 -11.05 15.47 38.03
CA LEU A 14 -9.71 15.20 37.48
C LEU A 14 -9.68 13.83 36.80
N VAL A 15 -10.23 12.79 37.45
CA VAL A 15 -10.31 11.44 36.87
C VAL A 15 -11.19 11.43 35.62
N PHE A 16 -12.35 12.11 35.66
CA PHE A 16 -13.24 12.17 34.50
C PHE A 16 -12.62 12.92 33.33
N GLY A 17 -11.93 14.05 33.60
CA GLY A 17 -11.22 14.79 32.57
C GLY A 17 -10.07 13.98 31.93
N LEU A 18 -9.33 13.24 32.77
CA LEU A 18 -8.23 12.40 32.30
C LEU A 18 -8.74 11.24 31.43
N LEU A 19 -9.83 10.58 31.85
CA LEU A 19 -10.47 9.52 31.08
C LEU A 19 -11.02 10.05 29.73
N GLY A 20 -11.66 11.22 29.74
CA GLY A 20 -12.13 11.89 28.52
C GLY A 20 -10.99 12.22 27.56
N PHE A 21 -9.87 12.72 28.09
CA PHE A 21 -8.68 13.03 27.28
C PHE A 21 -8.09 11.77 26.64
N ILE A 22 -7.95 10.69 27.41
CA ILE A 22 -7.44 9.39 26.88
C ILE A 22 -8.36 8.88 25.78
N PHE A 23 -9.67 8.93 25.99
CA PHE A 23 -10.66 8.47 25.00
C PHE A 23 -10.56 9.27 23.69
N ILE A 24 -10.51 10.59 23.78
CA ILE A 24 -10.39 11.45 22.58
C ILE A 24 -9.05 11.22 21.88
N ALA A 25 -7.96 11.10 22.64
CA ALA A 25 -6.62 10.89 22.06
C ALA A 25 -6.54 9.55 21.31
N THR A 26 -7.11 8.47 21.85
CA THR A 26 -7.11 7.16 21.19
C THR A 26 -7.97 7.17 19.93
N MET A 27 -9.19 7.73 19.98
CA MET A 27 -10.05 7.84 18.80
C MET A 27 -9.41 8.71 17.69
N SER A 28 -8.83 9.85 18.08
CA SER A 28 -8.18 10.76 17.11
C SER A 28 -6.99 10.10 16.42
N SER A 29 -6.20 9.31 17.15
CA SER A 29 -5.06 8.59 16.60
C SER A 29 -5.47 7.57 15.55
N GLU A 30 -6.52 6.79 15.82
CA GLU A 30 -7.02 5.78 14.89
C GLU A 30 -7.55 6.40 13.59
N ILE A 31 -8.36 7.47 13.70
CA ILE A 31 -8.91 8.16 12.54
C ILE A 31 -7.79 8.79 11.70
N THR A 32 -6.80 9.42 12.33
CA THR A 32 -5.67 10.02 11.64
C THR A 32 -4.84 8.97 10.91
N TYR A 33 -4.59 7.81 11.53
CA TYR A 33 -3.85 6.73 10.90
C TYR A 33 -4.57 6.20 9.65
N GLN A 34 -5.87 5.95 9.72
CA GLN A 34 -6.67 5.49 8.59
C GLN A 34 -6.65 6.51 7.44
N TYR A 35 -6.82 7.79 7.76
CA TYR A 35 -6.78 8.86 6.76
C TYR A 35 -5.42 8.95 6.05
N LEU A 36 -4.32 8.91 6.81
CA LEU A 36 -2.96 8.94 6.25
C LEU A 36 -2.67 7.71 5.38
N LEU A 37 -3.17 6.55 5.79
CA LEU A 37 -3.03 5.32 5.02
C LEU A 37 -3.77 5.41 3.69
N GLU A 38 -5.00 5.91 3.69
CA GLU A 38 -5.82 6.10 2.49
C GLU A 38 -5.18 7.12 1.53
N GLU A 39 -4.80 8.30 2.02
CA GLU A 39 -4.11 9.32 1.22
C GLU A 39 -2.81 8.79 0.60
N LYS A 40 -2.04 8.02 1.38
CA LYS A 40 -0.80 7.41 0.89
C LYS A 40 -1.06 6.34 -0.15
N SER A 41 -2.07 5.51 0.04
CA SER A 41 -2.43 4.46 -0.91
C SER A 41 -2.94 5.04 -2.24
N ASP A 42 -3.72 6.11 -2.20
CA ASP A 42 -4.20 6.79 -3.40
C ASP A 42 -3.04 7.35 -4.23
N SER A 43 -2.10 8.03 -3.58
CA SER A 43 -0.89 8.52 -4.25
C SER A 43 -0.07 7.39 -4.88
N LEU A 44 0.11 6.27 -4.18
CA LEU A 44 0.82 5.11 -4.71
C LEU A 44 0.06 4.44 -5.87
N TYR A 45 -1.27 4.44 -5.80
CA TYR A 45 -2.11 3.87 -6.84
C TYR A 45 -2.05 4.67 -8.14
N ASP A 46 -2.02 5.99 -8.06
CA ASP A 46 -1.84 6.87 -9.23
C ASP A 46 -0.52 6.58 -9.93
N GLU A 47 0.58 6.45 -9.18
CA GLU A 47 1.88 6.10 -9.73
C GLU A 47 1.92 4.67 -10.29
N ALA A 48 1.27 3.72 -9.64
CA ALA A 48 1.14 2.36 -10.14
C ALA A 48 0.36 2.30 -11.45
N ASN A 49 -0.71 3.10 -11.60
CA ASN A 49 -1.47 3.22 -12.84
C ASN A 49 -0.64 3.86 -13.97
N LEU A 50 0.18 4.87 -13.66
CA LEU A 50 1.08 5.47 -14.64
C LEU A 50 2.07 4.43 -15.17
N LEU A 51 2.67 3.64 -14.30
CA LEU A 51 3.53 2.52 -14.69
C LEU A 51 2.75 1.46 -15.47
N ALA A 52 1.56 1.09 -15.02
CA ALA A 52 0.73 0.10 -15.69
C ALA A 52 0.37 0.52 -17.12
N SER A 53 0.13 1.81 -17.36
CA SER A 53 -0.11 2.33 -18.72
C SER A 53 1.10 2.18 -19.63
N THR A 54 2.30 2.44 -19.09
CA THR A 54 3.56 2.25 -19.83
C THR A 54 3.78 0.78 -20.22
N TYR A 55 3.55 -0.14 -19.29
CA TYR A 55 3.64 -1.57 -19.56
C TYR A 55 2.54 -2.05 -20.50
N SER A 56 1.33 -1.47 -20.43
CA SER A 56 0.25 -1.76 -21.38
C SER A 56 0.67 -1.45 -22.82
N ASP A 57 1.33 -0.33 -23.05
CA ASP A 57 1.82 0.06 -24.38
C ASP A 57 2.86 -0.92 -24.92
N ILE A 58 3.70 -1.49 -24.08
CA ILE A 58 4.64 -2.55 -24.45
C ILE A 58 3.90 -3.83 -24.86
N TYR A 59 2.95 -4.29 -24.06
CA TYR A 59 2.19 -5.51 -24.35
C TYR A 59 1.33 -5.37 -25.62
N GLN A 60 0.91 -4.17 -25.97
CA GLN A 60 0.17 -3.87 -27.20
C GLN A 60 1.06 -3.71 -28.45
N GLY A 61 2.38 -3.87 -28.30
CA GLY A 61 3.33 -3.76 -29.40
C GLY A 61 3.57 -2.34 -29.91
N LYS A 62 3.22 -1.32 -29.11
CA LYS A 62 3.62 0.06 -29.37
C LYS A 62 5.15 0.18 -29.18
N ASN A 63 5.81 1.10 -29.88
CA ASN A 63 7.26 1.26 -29.98
C ASN A 63 8.01 1.56 -28.65
N ILE A 64 7.54 1.03 -27.54
CA ILE A 64 8.15 1.13 -26.20
C ILE A 64 8.75 -0.24 -25.87
N SER A 65 10.00 -0.27 -25.46
CA SER A 65 10.70 -1.50 -25.09
C SER A 65 10.79 -1.67 -23.58
N LEU A 66 10.95 -2.91 -23.13
CA LEU A 66 11.22 -3.21 -21.70
C LEU A 66 12.47 -2.49 -21.19
N SER A 67 13.46 -2.22 -22.06
CA SER A 67 14.64 -1.44 -21.70
C SER A 67 14.33 0.02 -21.33
N THR A 68 13.21 0.56 -21.79
CA THR A 68 12.74 1.91 -21.43
C THR A 68 11.84 1.89 -20.20
N ALA A 69 11.03 0.84 -20.03
CA ALA A 69 10.09 0.73 -18.90
C ALA A 69 10.79 0.39 -17.57
N ASN A 70 11.80 -0.46 -17.60
CA ASN A 70 12.54 -0.83 -16.38
C ASN A 70 13.22 0.35 -15.67
N PRO A 71 13.90 1.30 -16.37
CA PRO A 71 14.41 2.53 -15.76
C PRO A 71 13.31 3.40 -15.15
N GLN A 72 12.13 3.49 -15.76
CA GLN A 72 11.01 4.23 -15.21
C GLN A 72 10.48 3.58 -13.91
N LEU A 73 10.34 2.25 -13.92
CA LEU A 73 9.98 1.49 -12.72
C LEU A 73 10.95 1.79 -11.57
N GLN A 74 12.26 1.74 -11.86
CA GLN A 74 13.30 2.01 -10.86
C GLN A 74 13.28 3.48 -10.39
N ALA A 75 13.04 4.45 -11.29
CA ALA A 75 12.97 5.86 -10.93
C ALA A 75 11.79 6.16 -10.00
N VAL A 76 10.61 5.65 -10.32
CA VAL A 76 9.40 5.80 -9.48
C VAL A 76 9.60 5.15 -8.12
N ALA A 77 10.10 3.92 -8.07
CA ALA A 77 10.35 3.22 -6.82
C ALA A 77 11.38 3.95 -5.93
N THR A 78 12.43 4.51 -6.54
CA THR A 78 13.44 5.29 -5.82
C THR A 78 12.85 6.58 -5.27
N TYR A 79 12.06 7.30 -6.06
CA TYR A 79 11.38 8.53 -5.64
C TYR A 79 10.43 8.29 -4.48
N LEU A 80 9.63 7.23 -4.55
CA LEU A 80 8.67 6.85 -3.52
C LEU A 80 9.31 6.16 -2.31
N LYS A 81 10.60 5.79 -2.38
CA LYS A 81 11.27 4.92 -1.40
C LYS A 81 10.51 3.60 -1.19
N ALA A 82 10.04 3.04 -2.28
CA ALA A 82 9.19 1.86 -2.35
C ALA A 82 9.84 0.78 -3.21
N GLN A 83 9.30 -0.43 -3.17
CA GLN A 83 9.61 -1.49 -4.13
C GLN A 83 8.48 -1.58 -5.14
N ALA A 84 8.81 -1.73 -6.41
CA ALA A 84 7.81 -1.90 -7.46
C ALA A 84 8.05 -3.21 -8.21
N TRP A 85 6.98 -3.98 -8.38
CA TRP A 85 6.97 -5.26 -9.07
C TRP A 85 6.01 -5.23 -10.24
N VAL A 86 6.33 -5.96 -11.28
CA VAL A 86 5.40 -6.27 -12.37
C VAL A 86 5.11 -7.77 -12.30
N ILE A 87 3.84 -8.11 -12.21
CA ILE A 87 3.34 -9.48 -12.04
C ILE A 87 2.52 -9.83 -13.28
N ASN A 88 2.73 -11.00 -13.86
CA ASN A 88 1.92 -11.46 -14.99
C ASN A 88 0.55 -12.01 -14.54
N GLN A 89 -0.31 -12.36 -15.49
CA GLN A 89 -1.63 -12.95 -15.23
C GLN A 89 -1.58 -14.24 -14.38
N LYS A 90 -0.45 -14.95 -14.38
CA LYS A 90 -0.28 -16.22 -13.65
C LYS A 90 0.23 -16.00 -12.22
N GLY A 91 0.39 -14.74 -11.78
CA GLY A 91 0.92 -14.42 -10.46
C GLY A 91 2.43 -14.54 -10.33
N SER A 92 3.19 -14.56 -11.44
CA SER A 92 4.66 -14.60 -11.38
C SER A 92 5.26 -13.22 -11.56
N VAL A 93 6.30 -12.91 -10.80
CA VAL A 93 7.05 -11.66 -10.89
C VAL A 93 7.90 -11.66 -12.16
N VAL A 94 7.66 -10.72 -13.07
CA VAL A 94 8.37 -10.58 -14.35
C VAL A 94 9.35 -9.43 -14.39
N ALA A 95 9.15 -8.42 -13.55
CA ALA A 95 10.09 -7.33 -13.32
C ALA A 95 10.00 -6.87 -11.87
N GLU A 96 11.10 -6.40 -11.33
CA GLU A 96 11.23 -5.98 -9.93
C GLU A 96 12.30 -4.90 -9.82
N THR A 97 12.11 -3.94 -8.92
CA THR A 97 13.14 -2.98 -8.55
C THR A 97 14.13 -3.62 -7.56
N ALA A 98 15.35 -3.08 -7.51
CA ALA A 98 16.40 -3.61 -6.64
C ALA A 98 16.01 -3.63 -5.15
N PRO A 99 16.40 -4.69 -4.41
CA PRO A 99 17.12 -5.89 -4.85
C PRO A 99 16.22 -6.88 -5.57
N ALA A 100 16.53 -7.20 -6.82
CA ALA A 100 15.73 -8.07 -7.68
C ALA A 100 15.95 -9.55 -7.31
N SER A 101 15.28 -10.02 -6.28
CA SER A 101 15.41 -11.40 -5.76
C SER A 101 14.22 -12.31 -6.09
N HIS A 102 13.10 -11.75 -6.56
CA HIS A 102 11.86 -12.48 -6.78
C HIS A 102 11.51 -12.68 -8.25
N ILE A 103 12.32 -12.18 -9.20
CA ILE A 103 12.07 -12.35 -10.64
C ILE A 103 11.97 -13.83 -10.98
N GLY A 104 10.86 -14.21 -11.63
CA GLY A 104 10.54 -15.60 -11.97
C GLY A 104 9.83 -16.37 -10.87
N THR A 105 9.70 -15.84 -9.67
CA THR A 105 8.98 -16.48 -8.57
C THR A 105 7.47 -16.36 -8.79
N ALA A 106 6.76 -17.47 -8.63
CA ALA A 106 5.29 -17.46 -8.58
C ALA A 106 4.84 -17.15 -7.15
N ILE A 107 3.92 -16.20 -7.02
CA ILE A 107 3.32 -15.82 -5.74
C ILE A 107 2.19 -16.79 -5.45
N ASP A 108 2.34 -17.59 -4.39
CA ASP A 108 1.31 -18.56 -4.00
C ASP A 108 0.03 -17.86 -3.54
N GLY A 109 -1.11 -18.28 -4.08
CA GLY A 109 -2.41 -17.70 -3.76
C GLY A 109 -2.60 -16.25 -4.23
N PHE A 110 -1.81 -15.77 -5.21
CA PHE A 110 -1.98 -14.40 -5.74
C PHE A 110 -3.40 -14.17 -6.25
N ASP A 111 -4.08 -13.25 -5.63
CA ASP A 111 -5.41 -12.79 -6.02
C ASP A 111 -5.45 -11.26 -6.05
N PRO A 112 -5.49 -10.64 -7.23
CA PRO A 112 -5.51 -9.19 -7.35
C PRO A 112 -6.80 -8.55 -6.79
N THR A 113 -7.85 -9.34 -6.56
CA THR A 113 -9.14 -8.86 -6.04
C THR A 113 -9.15 -8.69 -4.52
N VAL A 114 -8.15 -9.20 -3.81
CA VAL A 114 -8.02 -9.07 -2.34
C VAL A 114 -7.95 -7.60 -1.90
N ALA A 115 -7.39 -6.73 -2.73
CA ALA A 115 -7.39 -5.28 -2.49
C ALA A 115 -8.80 -4.67 -2.52
N GLY A 116 -9.78 -5.36 -3.12
CA GLY A 116 -11.16 -4.89 -3.22
C GLY A 116 -11.27 -3.53 -3.90
N ASN A 117 -12.27 -2.73 -3.48
CA ASN A 117 -12.49 -1.39 -4.03
C ASN A 117 -11.43 -0.35 -3.59
N ARG A 118 -10.59 -0.69 -2.63
CA ARG A 118 -9.57 0.22 -2.11
C ARG A 118 -8.27 0.20 -2.90
N SER A 119 -8.10 -0.77 -3.80
CA SER A 119 -6.89 -0.95 -4.62
C SER A 119 -5.59 -1.14 -3.83
N TYR A 120 -5.68 -1.34 -2.51
CA TYR A 120 -4.52 -1.60 -1.65
C TYR A 120 -4.80 -2.68 -0.60
N MET A 121 -3.75 -3.28 -0.11
CA MET A 121 -3.76 -4.19 1.03
C MET A 121 -2.61 -3.87 1.99
N THR A 122 -2.80 -4.18 3.25
CA THR A 122 -1.76 -4.12 4.29
C THR A 122 -1.46 -5.52 4.78
N GLY A 123 -0.20 -5.82 5.02
CA GLY A 123 0.24 -7.13 5.47
C GLY A 123 1.46 -7.63 4.70
N ARG A 124 1.73 -8.93 4.79
CA ARG A 124 2.94 -9.55 4.23
C ARG A 124 2.87 -9.87 2.73
N PHE A 125 1.95 -9.31 2.00
CA PHE A 125 1.73 -9.52 0.57
C PHE A 125 1.89 -10.99 0.15
N PHE A 126 0.87 -11.80 0.43
CA PHE A 126 0.88 -13.26 0.15
C PHE A 126 2.09 -14.01 0.74
N GLY A 127 2.63 -13.52 1.87
CA GLY A 127 3.78 -14.15 2.53
C GLY A 127 5.14 -13.83 1.90
N MET A 128 5.20 -12.93 0.91
CA MET A 128 6.44 -12.57 0.23
C MET A 128 7.38 -11.70 1.07
N PHE A 129 6.87 -11.04 2.12
CA PHE A 129 7.65 -10.19 3.02
C PHE A 129 7.63 -10.70 4.46
N ASP A 130 8.72 -10.47 5.18
CA ASP A 130 8.82 -10.81 6.61
C ASP A 130 8.08 -9.81 7.51
N LYS A 131 7.79 -8.62 7.00
CA LYS A 131 7.08 -7.53 7.70
C LYS A 131 5.84 -7.09 6.95
N ASP A 132 4.96 -6.39 7.66
CA ASP A 132 3.78 -5.81 7.04
C ASP A 132 4.17 -4.64 6.14
N MET A 133 3.62 -4.62 4.95
CA MET A 133 3.81 -3.61 3.91
C MET A 133 2.46 -3.06 3.48
N LEU A 134 2.43 -1.80 3.09
CA LEU A 134 1.34 -1.25 2.30
C LEU A 134 1.60 -1.62 0.84
N SER A 135 0.70 -2.38 0.23
CA SER A 135 0.83 -2.85 -1.15
C SER A 135 -0.34 -2.36 -1.98
N VAL A 136 -0.05 -1.68 -3.06
CA VAL A 136 -1.03 -1.15 -4.02
C VAL A 136 -0.93 -1.94 -5.31
N ILE A 137 -2.07 -2.33 -5.88
CA ILE A 137 -2.16 -3.18 -7.07
C ILE A 137 -2.89 -2.43 -8.17
N ALA A 138 -2.22 -2.17 -9.29
CA ALA A 138 -2.80 -1.55 -10.49
C ALA A 138 -2.78 -2.52 -11.67
N PRO A 139 -3.91 -2.75 -12.37
CA PRO A 139 -3.94 -3.68 -13.49
C PRO A 139 -3.30 -3.09 -14.75
N ILE A 140 -2.52 -3.88 -15.46
CA ILE A 140 -2.01 -3.57 -16.80
C ILE A 140 -3.06 -4.02 -17.79
N THR A 141 -3.83 -3.09 -18.34
CA THR A 141 -4.96 -3.39 -19.21
C THR A 141 -4.77 -2.84 -20.62
N GLY A 142 -5.28 -3.53 -21.61
CA GLY A 142 -5.32 -3.04 -23.00
C GLY A 142 -6.13 -3.98 -23.89
N ASN A 143 -6.78 -3.44 -24.92
CA ASN A 143 -7.62 -4.21 -25.83
C ASN A 143 -8.65 -5.11 -25.12
N PHE A 144 -9.27 -4.59 -24.05
CA PHE A 144 -10.24 -5.30 -23.19
C PHE A 144 -9.67 -6.52 -22.45
N ASN A 145 -8.35 -6.64 -22.35
CA ASN A 145 -7.67 -7.71 -21.63
C ASN A 145 -6.78 -7.12 -20.50
N THR A 146 -6.61 -7.89 -19.44
CA THR A 146 -5.61 -7.63 -18.41
C THR A 146 -4.37 -8.46 -18.72
N TYR A 147 -3.21 -7.83 -18.87
CA TYR A 147 -1.94 -8.49 -19.17
C TYR A 147 -1.13 -8.86 -17.92
N GLY A 148 -1.44 -8.20 -16.83
CA GLY A 148 -0.73 -8.37 -15.55
C GLY A 148 -1.05 -7.23 -14.60
N TYR A 149 -0.18 -7.01 -13.63
CA TYR A 149 -0.36 -6.03 -12.57
C TYR A 149 0.96 -5.34 -12.24
N VAL A 150 0.90 -4.04 -11.99
CA VAL A 150 1.98 -3.31 -11.31
C VAL A 150 1.62 -3.27 -9.83
N VAL A 151 2.57 -3.63 -8.98
CA VAL A 151 2.40 -3.59 -7.54
C VAL A 151 3.50 -2.73 -6.94
N ILE A 152 3.12 -1.79 -6.06
CA ILE A 152 4.06 -0.94 -5.33
C ILE A 152 3.93 -1.28 -3.85
N HIS A 153 5.07 -1.61 -3.22
CA HIS A 153 5.19 -1.96 -1.80
C HIS A 153 5.96 -0.89 -1.04
N MET A 154 5.40 -0.45 0.10
CA MET A 154 6.03 0.53 0.99
C MET A 154 5.98 0.10 2.47
#